data_dc65c5fa5688958883819fe96fed58ea
#
_entry.id   dc65c5fa5688958883819fe96fed58ea
#
_cell.length_a   1.000
_cell.length_b   1.000
_cell.length_c   1.000
_cell.angle_alpha   90.00
_cell.angle_beta   90.00
_cell.angle_gamma   90.00
#
_symmetry.space_group_name_H-M   'P 1'
#
loop_
_entity.id
_entity.type
_entity.pdbx_description
1 polymer ?
#
loop_
_entity_poly.entity_id
_entity_poly.type
_entity_poly.pdbx_seq_one_letter_code
_entity_poly.pdbx_strand_id
1 'polypeptide(L)'
;FAQIKGGLIVSCQALETEPLYSSKIMARMAFAAKEGGAVGIRANTPEDIIAIKKEVDLPVIGLYKVDYDNSEIYITPTMKEIDAIMTAAPDIIALDATNRKRPDGSTIETFFPEVRKKYPDMIFMADCASYEDGMRAQKLGFDIVGTTLCGYTPDTKGTEIPCFPMLEKLAQDLTIPLIAEGGIWEPQQLQKAFA
;
A
#
# COMPACT_ATOMS: atom_id res chain seq x y z
N PHE A 1 -11.83 -9.33 1.27
CA PHE A 1 -11.09 -9.18 2.55
C PHE A 1 -10.87 -10.51 3.27
N ALA A 2 -11.84 -11.41 3.28
CA ALA A 2 -11.72 -12.70 3.99
C ALA A 2 -10.45 -13.48 3.60
N GLN A 3 -10.01 -13.36 2.36
CA GLN A 3 -8.87 -14.09 1.81
C GLN A 3 -7.51 -13.62 2.35
N ILE A 4 -7.38 -12.32 2.69
CA ILE A 4 -6.13 -11.73 3.19
C ILE A 4 -6.12 -11.53 4.71
N LYS A 5 -7.27 -11.70 5.38
CA LYS A 5 -7.40 -11.46 6.81
C LYS A 5 -6.55 -12.44 7.62
N GLY A 6 -5.72 -11.88 8.53
CA GLY A 6 -4.89 -12.67 9.43
C GLY A 6 -3.76 -13.43 8.74
N GLY A 7 -3.38 -13.02 7.52
CA GLY A 7 -2.31 -13.63 6.76
C GLY A 7 -1.20 -12.65 6.39
N LEU A 8 -0.09 -13.17 5.88
CA LEU A 8 1.06 -12.40 5.44
C LEU A 8 0.88 -11.96 3.98
N ILE A 9 0.99 -10.64 3.75
CA ILE A 9 1.09 -10.07 2.41
C ILE A 9 2.56 -9.75 2.15
N VAL A 10 3.12 -10.26 1.06
CA VAL A 10 4.53 -10.06 0.74
C VAL A 10 4.69 -8.98 -0.32
N SER A 11 5.57 -8.01 -0.04
CA SER A 11 5.94 -6.96 -0.99
C SER A 11 6.97 -7.49 -1.99
N CYS A 12 6.59 -7.54 -3.27
CA CYS A 12 7.44 -7.90 -4.40
C CYS A 12 7.62 -6.66 -5.28
N GLN A 13 8.59 -5.82 -4.95
CA GLN A 13 8.83 -4.54 -5.61
C GLN A 13 10.33 -4.32 -5.79
N ALA A 14 10.72 -3.75 -6.92
CA ALA A 14 12.05 -3.23 -7.16
C ALA A 14 11.96 -1.97 -8.04
N LEU A 15 12.77 -0.95 -7.76
CA LEU A 15 12.87 0.27 -8.55
C LEU A 15 13.91 0.09 -9.67
N GLU A 16 13.84 0.93 -10.69
CA GLU A 16 14.72 0.84 -11.89
C GLU A 16 16.22 0.81 -11.56
N THR A 17 16.62 1.43 -10.45
CA THR A 17 18.01 1.48 -9.99
C THR A 17 18.42 0.28 -9.15
N GLU A 18 17.48 -0.62 -8.84
CA GLU A 18 17.75 -1.77 -7.96
C GLU A 18 18.11 -3.04 -8.75
N PRO A 19 19.02 -3.89 -8.23
CA PRO A 19 19.54 -5.07 -8.96
C PRO A 19 18.47 -6.09 -9.37
N LEU A 20 17.34 -6.15 -8.67
CA LEU A 20 16.25 -7.09 -8.94
C LEU A 20 15.14 -6.50 -9.83
N TYR A 21 15.36 -5.31 -10.41
CA TYR A 21 14.37 -4.67 -11.29
C TYR A 21 14.06 -5.51 -12.52
N SER A 22 12.95 -6.21 -12.47
CA SER A 22 12.42 -7.03 -13.57
C SER A 22 11.06 -7.61 -13.18
N SER A 23 10.05 -7.42 -14.01
CA SER A 23 8.73 -8.01 -13.78
C SER A 23 8.76 -9.55 -13.73
N LYS A 24 9.69 -10.17 -14.46
CA LYS A 24 9.94 -11.62 -14.37
C LYS A 24 10.48 -12.02 -13.00
N ILE A 25 11.39 -11.22 -12.43
CA ILE A 25 11.94 -11.49 -11.09
C ILE A 25 10.85 -11.27 -10.04
N MET A 26 10.07 -10.18 -10.14
CA MET A 26 8.96 -9.93 -9.22
C MET A 26 7.92 -11.05 -9.25
N ALA A 27 7.59 -11.58 -10.41
CA ALA A 27 6.69 -12.73 -10.53
C ALA A 27 7.27 -14.00 -9.85
N ARG A 28 8.57 -14.27 -9.98
CA ARG A 28 9.21 -15.40 -9.29
C ARG A 28 9.30 -15.21 -7.78
N MET A 29 9.50 -13.97 -7.30
CA MET A 29 9.41 -13.63 -5.88
C MET A 29 8.00 -13.88 -5.34
N ALA A 30 6.97 -13.46 -6.09
CA ALA A 30 5.58 -13.72 -5.72
C ALA A 30 5.26 -15.22 -5.66
N PHE A 31 5.78 -16.01 -6.59
CA PHE A 31 5.66 -17.47 -6.56
C PHE A 31 6.31 -18.04 -5.28
N ALA A 32 7.55 -17.64 -4.97
CA ALA A 32 8.22 -18.08 -3.76
C ALA A 32 7.47 -17.66 -2.48
N ALA A 33 6.90 -16.45 -2.47
CA ALA A 33 6.07 -15.96 -1.36
C ALA A 33 4.82 -16.83 -1.18
N LYS A 34 4.12 -17.20 -2.28
CA LYS A 34 2.98 -18.11 -2.26
C LYS A 34 3.34 -19.48 -1.69
N GLU A 35 4.45 -20.08 -2.14
CA GLU A 35 4.97 -21.35 -1.60
C GLU A 35 5.31 -21.24 -0.10
N GLY A 36 5.73 -20.05 0.36
CA GLY A 36 5.97 -19.74 1.77
C GLY A 36 4.70 -19.47 2.59
N GLY A 37 3.51 -19.52 1.97
CA GLY A 37 2.23 -19.33 2.66
C GLY A 37 1.71 -17.89 2.68
N ALA A 38 2.24 -16.99 1.83
CA ALA A 38 1.65 -15.66 1.65
C ALA A 38 0.21 -15.77 1.15
N VAL A 39 -0.65 -14.87 1.62
CA VAL A 39 -2.08 -14.79 1.23
C VAL A 39 -2.38 -13.64 0.28
N GLY A 40 -1.41 -12.80 0.00
CA GLY A 40 -1.50 -11.69 -0.93
C GLY A 40 -0.12 -11.17 -1.31
N ILE A 41 -0.06 -10.39 -2.38
CA ILE A 41 1.16 -9.75 -2.89
C ILE A 41 0.94 -8.25 -2.99
N ARG A 42 1.96 -7.46 -2.63
CA ARG A 42 1.99 -6.01 -2.92
C ARG A 42 3.01 -5.76 -4.03
N ALA A 43 2.59 -5.08 -5.10
CA ALA A 43 3.39 -4.92 -6.31
C ALA A 43 3.37 -3.48 -6.82
N ASN A 44 4.51 -3.06 -7.40
CA ASN A 44 4.67 -1.76 -8.04
C ASN A 44 4.57 -1.94 -9.57
N THR A 45 4.04 -0.95 -10.27
CA THR A 45 3.86 -0.85 -11.73
C THR A 45 2.82 -1.80 -12.34
N PRO A 46 2.17 -1.37 -13.44
CA PRO A 46 1.26 -2.24 -14.19
C PRO A 46 1.93 -3.52 -14.71
N GLU A 47 3.18 -3.43 -15.16
CA GLU A 47 3.96 -4.54 -15.74
C GLU A 47 4.20 -5.64 -14.71
N ASP A 48 4.60 -5.25 -13.48
CA ASP A 48 4.84 -6.19 -12.39
C ASP A 48 3.54 -6.85 -11.95
N ILE A 49 2.46 -6.07 -11.81
CA ILE A 49 1.13 -6.59 -11.45
C ILE A 49 0.67 -7.65 -12.46
N ILE A 50 0.77 -7.34 -13.76
CA ILE A 50 0.40 -8.28 -14.83
C ILE A 50 1.24 -9.56 -14.77
N ALA A 51 2.56 -9.44 -14.57
CA ALA A 51 3.45 -10.58 -14.50
C ALA A 51 3.16 -11.46 -13.27
N ILE A 52 2.94 -10.84 -12.11
CA ILE A 52 2.60 -11.53 -10.86
C ILE A 52 1.25 -12.24 -10.98
N LYS A 53 0.21 -11.59 -11.50
CA LYS A 53 -1.12 -12.20 -11.68
C LYS A 53 -1.14 -13.36 -12.67
N LYS A 54 -0.16 -13.45 -13.57
CA LYS A 54 0.02 -14.62 -14.45
C LYS A 54 0.70 -15.79 -13.72
N GLU A 55 1.52 -15.51 -12.72
CA GLU A 55 2.32 -16.52 -12.02
C GLU A 55 1.59 -17.09 -10.78
N VAL A 56 0.81 -16.24 -10.07
CA VAL A 56 0.10 -16.65 -8.83
C VAL A 56 -1.35 -16.21 -8.86
N ASP A 57 -2.21 -16.99 -8.18
CA ASP A 57 -3.65 -16.75 -7.99
C ASP A 57 -3.96 -16.07 -6.65
N LEU A 58 -3.04 -15.23 -6.15
CA LEU A 58 -3.22 -14.47 -4.92
C LEU A 58 -3.75 -13.07 -5.21
N PRO A 59 -4.52 -12.45 -4.29
CA PRO A 59 -4.88 -11.05 -4.37
C PRO A 59 -3.65 -10.15 -4.48
N VAL A 60 -3.70 -9.15 -5.36
CA VAL A 60 -2.61 -8.21 -5.59
C VAL A 60 -3.03 -6.80 -5.17
N ILE A 61 -2.27 -6.22 -4.24
CA ILE A 61 -2.30 -4.79 -3.91
C ILE A 61 -1.35 -4.09 -4.88
N GLY A 62 -1.90 -3.37 -5.84
CA GLY A 62 -1.15 -2.62 -6.85
C GLY A 62 -0.92 -1.18 -6.42
N LEU A 63 0.26 -0.67 -6.73
CA LEU A 63 0.62 0.73 -6.61
C LEU A 63 1.52 1.15 -7.78
N TYR A 64 1.76 2.46 -7.93
CA TYR A 64 2.70 2.94 -8.93
C TYR A 64 3.55 4.06 -8.32
N LYS A 65 4.82 3.77 -8.08
CA LYS A 65 5.77 4.75 -7.57
C LYS A 65 6.29 5.61 -8.70
N VAL A 66 6.07 6.91 -8.58
CA VAL A 66 6.57 7.92 -9.52
C VAL A 66 7.00 9.14 -8.71
N ASP A 67 8.23 9.57 -8.89
CA ASP A 67 8.75 10.78 -8.28
C ASP A 67 8.38 12.00 -9.12
N TYR A 68 7.99 13.09 -8.45
CA TYR A 68 7.69 14.39 -9.02
C TYR A 68 8.54 15.45 -8.32
N ASP A 69 9.20 16.31 -9.06
CA ASP A 69 10.11 17.33 -8.51
C ASP A 69 9.46 18.30 -7.51
N ASN A 70 8.14 18.46 -7.60
CA ASN A 70 7.36 19.38 -6.78
C ASN A 70 6.51 18.71 -5.70
N SER A 71 6.70 17.41 -5.42
CA SER A 71 5.93 16.69 -4.41
C SER A 71 6.76 15.59 -3.75
N GLU A 72 6.59 15.41 -2.46
CA GLU A 72 7.17 14.28 -1.71
C GLU A 72 6.29 13.01 -1.77
N ILE A 73 5.10 13.12 -2.35
CA ILE A 73 4.22 11.97 -2.55
C ILE A 73 4.67 11.21 -3.80
N TYR A 74 5.05 9.95 -3.61
CA TYR A 74 5.53 9.08 -4.68
C TYR A 74 4.70 7.79 -4.86
N ILE A 75 3.89 7.40 -3.87
CA ILE A 75 3.03 6.20 -3.99
C ILE A 75 1.71 6.60 -4.65
N THR A 76 1.53 6.19 -5.90
CA THR A 76 0.31 6.44 -6.70
C THR A 76 -0.14 7.89 -6.59
N PRO A 77 0.73 8.85 -6.99
CA PRO A 77 0.58 10.26 -6.62
C PRO A 77 -0.56 10.97 -7.35
N THR A 78 -0.95 10.55 -8.55
CA THR A 78 -1.98 11.23 -9.32
C THR A 78 -2.99 10.27 -9.95
N MET A 79 -4.04 10.81 -10.57
CA MET A 79 -5.03 10.02 -11.31
C MET A 79 -4.40 9.25 -12.48
N LYS A 80 -3.32 9.77 -13.07
CA LYS A 80 -2.58 9.11 -14.15
C LYS A 80 -2.03 7.76 -13.72
N GLU A 81 -1.43 7.68 -12.53
CA GLU A 81 -0.90 6.42 -11.99
C GLU A 81 -2.03 5.46 -11.63
N ILE A 82 -3.15 5.95 -11.10
CA ILE A 82 -4.34 5.12 -10.87
C ILE A 82 -4.86 4.53 -12.17
N ASP A 83 -5.04 5.36 -13.21
CA ASP A 83 -5.51 4.91 -14.52
C ASP A 83 -4.57 3.85 -15.12
N ALA A 84 -3.26 4.03 -14.98
CA ALA A 84 -2.26 3.07 -15.44
C ALA A 84 -2.39 1.72 -14.71
N ILE A 85 -2.47 1.74 -13.38
CA ILE A 85 -2.61 0.52 -12.57
C ILE A 85 -3.91 -0.22 -12.91
N MET A 86 -5.00 0.48 -13.14
CA MET A 86 -6.29 -0.11 -13.52
C MET A 86 -6.20 -0.98 -14.77
N THR A 87 -5.27 -0.69 -15.70
CA THR A 87 -5.06 -1.54 -16.88
C THR A 87 -4.54 -2.94 -16.56
N ALA A 88 -3.90 -3.10 -15.40
CA ALA A 88 -3.37 -4.36 -14.90
C ALA A 88 -4.39 -5.15 -14.05
N ALA A 89 -5.58 -4.57 -13.81
CA ALA A 89 -6.67 -5.16 -13.03
C ALA A 89 -6.19 -5.71 -11.66
N PRO A 90 -5.58 -4.89 -10.79
CA PRO A 90 -5.25 -5.31 -9.43
C PRO A 90 -6.54 -5.58 -8.63
N ASP A 91 -6.42 -6.28 -7.52
CA ASP A 91 -7.55 -6.54 -6.63
C ASP A 91 -7.75 -5.39 -5.63
N ILE A 92 -6.69 -4.67 -5.30
CA ILE A 92 -6.66 -3.51 -4.40
C ILE A 92 -5.69 -2.49 -4.99
N ILE A 93 -5.99 -1.20 -4.89
CA ILE A 93 -5.06 -0.11 -5.23
C ILE A 93 -4.64 0.60 -3.95
N ALA A 94 -3.32 0.70 -3.71
CA ALA A 94 -2.75 1.49 -2.63
C ALA A 94 -2.28 2.85 -3.13
N LEU A 95 -2.54 3.89 -2.34
CA LEU A 95 -2.08 5.25 -2.62
C LEU A 95 -1.75 5.99 -1.31
N ASP A 96 -0.84 6.94 -1.41
CA ASP A 96 -0.48 7.84 -0.32
C ASP A 96 -1.72 8.59 0.19
N ALA A 97 -2.04 8.46 1.46
CA ALA A 97 -3.18 9.11 2.12
C ALA A 97 -2.75 10.06 3.23
N THR A 98 -1.50 10.53 3.20
CA THR A 98 -1.00 11.55 4.13
C THR A 98 -1.58 12.92 3.85
N ASN A 99 -1.34 13.87 4.75
CA ASN A 99 -1.77 15.27 4.60
C ASN A 99 -0.91 16.10 3.64
N ARG A 100 0.13 15.49 3.03
CA ARG A 100 1.04 16.17 2.11
C ARG A 100 0.34 16.55 0.80
N LYS A 101 0.90 17.55 0.11
CA LYS A 101 0.35 17.99 -1.19
C LYS A 101 0.84 17.09 -2.32
N ARG A 102 -0.08 16.72 -3.19
CA ARG A 102 0.17 15.98 -4.44
C ARG A 102 0.82 16.89 -5.49
N PRO A 103 1.34 16.33 -6.60
CA PRO A 103 1.99 17.11 -7.66
C PRO A 103 1.13 18.21 -8.26
N ASP A 104 -0.19 18.04 -8.29
CA ASP A 104 -1.15 19.03 -8.77
C ASP A 104 -1.60 20.04 -7.70
N GLY A 105 -1.02 19.96 -6.49
CA GLY A 105 -1.34 20.80 -5.34
C GLY A 105 -2.57 20.36 -4.54
N SER A 106 -3.27 19.31 -4.96
CA SER A 106 -4.42 18.76 -4.24
C SER A 106 -3.99 18.09 -2.93
N THR A 107 -4.93 17.93 -2.01
CA THR A 107 -4.81 17.12 -0.79
C THR A 107 -5.60 15.83 -0.94
N ILE A 108 -5.42 14.89 -0.03
CA ILE A 108 -6.16 13.62 -0.07
C ILE A 108 -7.67 13.84 0.03
N GLU A 109 -8.10 14.87 0.77
CA GLU A 109 -9.51 15.22 0.94
C GLU A 109 -10.18 15.69 -0.36
N THR A 110 -9.42 16.31 -1.26
CA THR A 110 -9.93 16.77 -2.56
C THR A 110 -9.70 15.73 -3.66
N PHE A 111 -8.61 14.98 -3.58
CA PHE A 111 -8.22 13.99 -4.58
C PHE A 111 -9.04 12.69 -4.50
N PHE A 112 -9.14 12.09 -3.31
CA PHE A 112 -9.75 10.77 -3.18
C PHE A 112 -11.24 10.71 -3.54
N PRO A 113 -12.07 11.72 -3.26
CA PRO A 113 -13.46 11.75 -3.74
C PRO A 113 -13.58 11.64 -5.27
N GLU A 114 -12.68 12.26 -6.03
CA GLU A 114 -12.66 12.13 -7.50
C GLU A 114 -12.19 10.73 -7.95
N VAL A 115 -11.24 10.14 -7.24
CA VAL A 115 -10.82 8.75 -7.47
C VAL A 115 -11.98 7.79 -7.24
N ARG A 116 -12.66 7.90 -6.09
CA ARG A 116 -13.81 7.05 -5.74
C ARG A 116 -14.97 7.22 -6.72
N LYS A 117 -15.23 8.45 -7.17
CA LYS A 117 -16.26 8.73 -8.19
C LYS A 117 -15.95 8.04 -9.52
N LYS A 118 -14.68 8.03 -9.92
CA LYS A 118 -14.24 7.40 -11.17
C LYS A 118 -14.24 5.87 -11.10
N TYR A 119 -13.89 5.32 -9.94
CA TYR A 119 -13.74 3.89 -9.70
C TYR A 119 -14.54 3.45 -8.45
N PRO A 120 -15.88 3.48 -8.50
CA PRO A 120 -16.74 3.27 -7.33
C PRO A 120 -16.61 1.88 -6.69
N ASP A 121 -16.34 0.86 -7.50
CA ASP A 121 -16.28 -0.55 -7.07
C ASP A 121 -14.87 -1.03 -6.72
N MET A 122 -13.86 -0.18 -6.93
CA MET A 122 -12.46 -0.53 -6.64
C MET A 122 -12.17 -0.46 -5.14
N ILE A 123 -11.43 -1.44 -4.63
CA ILE A 123 -10.95 -1.46 -3.25
C ILE A 123 -9.71 -0.59 -3.15
N PHE A 124 -9.74 0.42 -2.27
CA PHE A 124 -8.61 1.32 -2.06
C PHE A 124 -8.01 1.18 -0.67
N MET A 125 -6.69 1.03 -0.63
CA MET A 125 -5.87 1.02 0.57
C MET A 125 -5.21 2.39 0.75
N ALA A 126 -5.36 2.96 1.93
CA ALA A 126 -4.70 4.19 2.35
C ALA A 126 -3.32 3.89 2.93
N ASP A 127 -2.24 4.33 2.29
CA ASP A 127 -0.91 4.32 2.88
C ASP A 127 -0.74 5.53 3.80
N CYS A 128 -0.71 5.29 5.11
CA CYS A 128 -0.72 6.29 6.17
C CYS A 128 0.62 6.37 6.91
N ALA A 129 0.96 7.55 7.39
CA ALA A 129 2.13 7.81 8.20
C ALA A 129 1.80 7.99 9.69
N SER A 130 0.58 8.43 10.00
CA SER A 130 0.13 8.78 11.35
C SER A 130 -1.24 8.18 11.67
N TYR A 131 -1.58 8.19 12.96
CA TYR A 131 -2.92 7.81 13.42
C TYR A 131 -4.00 8.73 12.80
N GLU A 132 -3.73 10.02 12.71
CA GLU A 132 -4.62 11.02 12.13
C GLU A 132 -4.90 10.75 10.66
N ASP A 133 -3.88 10.32 9.90
CA ASP A 133 -4.04 9.89 8.50
C ASP A 133 -5.00 8.70 8.38
N GLY A 134 -4.84 7.69 9.23
CA GLY A 134 -5.70 6.51 9.23
C GLY A 134 -7.16 6.84 9.53
N MET A 135 -7.41 7.65 10.55
CA MET A 135 -8.76 8.08 10.91
C MET A 135 -9.40 8.97 9.83
N ARG A 136 -8.60 9.82 9.17
CA ARG A 136 -9.03 10.62 8.03
C ARG A 136 -9.37 9.75 6.83
N ALA A 137 -8.53 8.77 6.50
CA ALA A 137 -8.74 7.84 5.39
C ALA A 137 -10.07 7.08 5.56
N GLN A 138 -10.37 6.57 6.75
CA GLN A 138 -11.65 5.92 7.03
C GLN A 138 -12.84 6.87 6.78
N LYS A 139 -12.76 8.13 7.23
CA LYS A 139 -13.82 9.14 7.00
C LYS A 139 -14.00 9.49 5.52
N LEU A 140 -12.94 9.43 4.74
CA LEU A 140 -12.96 9.67 3.29
C LEU A 140 -13.55 8.50 2.49
N GLY A 141 -13.73 7.33 3.12
CA GLY A 141 -14.29 6.14 2.47
C GLY A 141 -13.25 5.23 1.82
N PHE A 142 -12.02 5.21 2.33
CA PHE A 142 -11.08 4.14 2.04
C PHE A 142 -11.57 2.81 2.63
N ASP A 143 -11.19 1.72 1.98
CA ASP A 143 -11.62 0.37 2.37
C ASP A 143 -10.62 -0.30 3.33
N ILE A 144 -9.36 0.10 3.28
CA ILE A 144 -8.25 -0.45 4.09
C ILE A 144 -7.35 0.70 4.52
N VAL A 145 -6.79 0.61 5.73
CA VAL A 145 -5.69 1.45 6.21
C VAL A 145 -4.43 0.63 6.34
N GLY A 146 -3.30 1.15 5.87
CA GLY A 146 -1.96 0.61 6.06
C GLY A 146 -1.03 1.60 6.73
N THR A 147 -0.10 1.12 7.56
CA THR A 147 0.88 1.96 8.28
C THR A 147 2.18 2.19 7.49
N THR A 148 2.11 2.00 6.19
CA THR A 148 3.20 1.95 5.21
C THR A 148 4.20 3.10 5.33
N LEU A 149 3.71 4.31 5.57
CA LEU A 149 4.51 5.53 5.55
C LEU A 149 4.98 6.02 6.94
N CYS A 150 4.67 5.28 8.01
CA CYS A 150 5.18 5.61 9.33
C CYS A 150 6.71 5.55 9.36
N GLY A 151 7.35 6.63 9.79
CA GLY A 151 8.81 6.80 9.78
C GLY A 151 9.40 7.31 8.46
N TYR A 152 8.60 7.36 7.39
CA TYR A 152 9.05 7.75 6.04
C TYR A 152 8.59 9.13 5.59
N THR A 153 7.89 9.87 6.43
CA THR A 153 7.48 11.26 6.15
C THR A 153 8.21 12.24 7.06
N PRO A 154 8.34 13.53 6.69
CA PRO A 154 8.99 14.52 7.56
C PRO A 154 8.42 14.54 8.98
N ASP A 155 7.09 14.42 9.12
CA ASP A 155 6.39 14.50 10.41
C ASP A 155 6.60 13.26 11.29
N THR A 156 6.97 12.12 10.69
CA THR A 156 7.17 10.85 11.41
C THR A 156 8.61 10.36 11.38
N LYS A 157 9.52 11.15 10.82
CA LYS A 157 10.95 10.82 10.73
C LYS A 157 11.54 10.58 12.11
N GLY A 158 12.21 9.43 12.26
CA GLY A 158 12.82 9.01 13.54
C GLY A 158 11.88 8.25 14.46
N THR A 159 10.63 8.03 14.07
CA THR A 159 9.73 7.10 14.77
C THR A 159 10.28 5.68 14.65
N GLU A 160 10.25 4.93 15.73
CA GLU A 160 10.58 3.49 15.74
C GLU A 160 9.56 2.73 14.87
N ILE A 161 10.07 1.89 13.96
CA ILE A 161 9.23 1.07 13.07
C ILE A 161 9.55 -0.43 13.27
N PRO A 162 8.51 -1.30 13.27
CA PRO A 162 7.07 -0.98 13.16
C PRO A 162 6.57 -0.15 14.37
N CYS A 163 5.71 0.84 14.09
CA CYS A 163 5.14 1.68 15.14
C CYS A 163 3.97 0.97 15.83
N PHE A 164 4.26 0.04 16.74
CA PHE A 164 3.25 -0.72 17.47
C PHE A 164 2.26 0.14 18.26
N PRO A 165 2.66 1.22 18.96
CA PRO A 165 1.69 2.09 19.63
C PRO A 165 0.64 2.70 18.69
N MET A 166 1.04 3.07 17.49
CA MET A 166 0.10 3.56 16.46
C MET A 166 -0.81 2.44 15.96
N LEU A 167 -0.25 1.25 15.70
CA LEU A 167 -1.00 0.07 15.27
C LEU A 167 -2.07 -0.32 16.28
N GLU A 168 -1.72 -0.40 17.57
CA GLU A 168 -2.64 -0.72 18.66
C GLU A 168 -3.80 0.29 18.74
N LYS A 169 -3.51 1.59 18.62
CA LYS A 169 -4.52 2.63 18.66
C LYS A 169 -5.42 2.59 17.43
N LEU A 170 -4.86 2.41 16.23
CA LEU A 170 -5.64 2.26 15.00
C LEU A 170 -6.53 1.01 15.04
N ALA A 171 -6.01 -0.12 15.56
CA ALA A 171 -6.78 -1.37 15.68
C ALA A 171 -7.99 -1.23 16.63
N GLN A 172 -7.92 -0.36 17.64
CA GLN A 172 -9.03 -0.07 18.56
C GLN A 172 -10.10 0.82 17.93
N ASP A 173 -9.70 1.81 17.11
CA ASP A 173 -10.58 2.90 16.69
C ASP A 173 -11.09 2.76 15.25
N LEU A 174 -10.41 1.98 14.40
CA LEU A 174 -10.85 1.72 13.03
C LEU A 174 -11.98 0.67 12.98
N THR A 175 -12.95 0.92 12.10
CA THR A 175 -14.01 -0.05 11.76
C THR A 175 -13.77 -0.76 10.43
N ILE A 176 -12.73 -0.34 9.69
CA ILE A 176 -12.26 -0.96 8.45
C ILE A 176 -10.95 -1.73 8.69
N PRO A 177 -10.57 -2.67 7.82
CA PRO A 177 -9.34 -3.45 7.95
C PRO A 177 -8.08 -2.60 8.10
N LEU A 178 -7.17 -3.04 8.97
CA LEU A 178 -5.85 -2.47 9.18
C LEU A 178 -4.78 -3.47 8.70
N ILE A 179 -3.81 -2.99 7.92
CA ILE A 179 -2.62 -3.72 7.53
C ILE A 179 -1.41 -3.11 8.24
N ALA A 180 -0.73 -3.90 9.06
CA ALA A 180 0.57 -3.54 9.62
C ALA A 180 1.62 -3.64 8.51
N GLU A 181 2.17 -2.51 8.09
CA GLU A 181 3.20 -2.44 7.05
C GLU A 181 4.28 -1.42 7.44
N GLY A 182 5.51 -1.69 7.03
CA GLY A 182 6.67 -0.84 7.30
C GLY A 182 7.52 -1.35 8.46
N GLY A 183 8.79 -1.68 8.16
CA GLY A 183 9.78 -2.07 9.16
C GLY A 183 9.59 -3.47 9.78
N ILE A 184 8.77 -4.32 9.19
CA ILE A 184 8.62 -5.71 9.64
C ILE A 184 9.69 -6.56 8.95
N TRP A 185 10.80 -6.79 9.65
CA TRP A 185 11.98 -7.51 9.11
C TRP A 185 12.23 -8.83 9.81
N GLU A 186 11.64 -9.03 10.99
CA GLU A 186 11.85 -10.21 11.81
C GLU A 186 10.55 -10.93 12.13
N PRO A 187 10.56 -12.28 12.26
CA PRO A 187 9.37 -13.06 12.59
C PRO A 187 8.68 -12.62 13.88
N GLN A 188 9.44 -12.15 14.87
CA GLN A 188 8.92 -11.68 16.15
C GLN A 188 8.07 -10.41 15.98
N GLN A 189 8.49 -9.51 15.11
CA GLN A 189 7.72 -8.30 14.77
C GLN A 189 6.40 -8.66 14.07
N LEU A 190 6.45 -9.64 13.15
CA LEU A 190 5.26 -10.15 12.50
C LEU A 190 4.28 -10.78 13.49
N GLN A 191 4.78 -11.64 14.39
CA GLN A 191 3.96 -12.27 15.43
C GLN A 191 3.29 -11.21 16.34
N LYS A 192 4.03 -10.16 16.70
CA LYS A 192 3.48 -9.05 17.49
C LYS A 192 2.41 -8.27 16.73
N ALA A 193 2.54 -8.11 15.41
CA ALA A 193 1.55 -7.40 14.60
C ALA A 193 0.21 -8.17 14.48
N PHE A 194 0.22 -9.50 14.71
CA PHE A 194 -0.99 -10.32 14.72
C PHE A 194 -1.65 -10.45 16.12
N ALA A 195 -0.95 -10.06 17.17
CA ALA A 195 -1.43 -10.20 18.56
C ALA A 195 -2.43 -9.09 18.92
#